data_2f55934932d3ff5e72125e6e8abd567b
#
_entry.id   2f55934932d3ff5e72125e6e8abd567b
#
_cell.length_a   1.000
_cell.length_b   1.000
_cell.length_c   1.000
_cell.angle_alpha   90.00
_cell.angle_beta   90.00
_cell.angle_gamma   90.00
#
_symmetry.space_group_name_H-M   'P 1'
#
loop_
_entity.id
_entity.type
_entity.pdbx_description
1 polymer ?
#
loop_
_entity_poly.entity_id
_entity_poly.type
_entity_poly.pdbx_seq_one_letter_code
_entity_poly.pdbx_strand_id
1 'polypeptide(L)'
;MNILNKEAWEQKALIRAGELSVSELMQETFTRIETVNPKVNALVNLLNKEGCNKLTSENFALEGSLGGIPMAIKDLANVKGFKTTEGSPLYLGRVAQQDDQMVARLRAAGALFIGKTNTPEFGLGSNTFNPVYGKTKNPYDLSKTCGGSSGGAAVALAT
;
A
#
# COMPACT_ATOMS: atom_id res chain seq x y z
N MET A 1 9.16 -18.90 10.31
CA MET A 1 9.24 -18.51 8.88
C MET A 1 8.53 -17.17 8.75
N ASN A 2 9.18 -16.13 8.22
CA ASN A 2 8.53 -14.82 8.14
C ASN A 2 7.43 -14.86 7.07
N ILE A 3 6.18 -14.62 7.46
CA ILE A 3 5.00 -14.68 6.59
C ILE A 3 5.07 -13.68 5.43
N LEU A 4 5.74 -12.54 5.63
CA LEU A 4 5.88 -11.50 4.61
C LEU A 4 6.87 -11.88 3.49
N ASN A 5 7.69 -12.93 3.68
CA ASN A 5 8.56 -13.46 2.63
C ASN A 5 7.86 -14.48 1.72
N LYS A 6 6.59 -14.79 2.00
CA LYS A 6 5.78 -15.67 1.16
C LYS A 6 5.11 -14.88 0.06
N GLU A 7 4.94 -15.53 -1.08
CA GLU A 7 4.15 -14.98 -2.18
C GLU A 7 2.69 -14.74 -1.77
N ALA A 8 2.03 -13.77 -2.37
CA ALA A 8 0.64 -13.43 -2.02
C ALA A 8 -0.33 -14.62 -2.16
N TRP A 9 -0.12 -15.50 -3.14
CA TRP A 9 -0.94 -16.70 -3.29
C TRP A 9 -0.70 -17.72 -2.16
N GLU A 10 0.50 -17.83 -1.61
CA GLU A 10 0.81 -18.67 -0.46
C GLU A 10 0.15 -18.12 0.81
N GLN A 11 0.28 -16.79 1.03
CA GLN A 11 -0.41 -16.12 2.14
C GLN A 11 -1.92 -16.37 2.06
N LYS A 12 -2.49 -16.24 0.86
CA LYS A 12 -3.91 -16.53 0.60
C LYS A 12 -4.28 -17.99 0.89
N ALA A 13 -3.43 -18.94 0.53
CA ALA A 13 -3.67 -20.35 0.82
C ALA A 13 -3.70 -20.61 2.34
N LEU A 14 -2.79 -20.01 3.10
CA LEU A 14 -2.76 -20.12 4.56
C LEU A 14 -3.99 -19.47 5.21
N ILE A 15 -4.46 -18.34 4.69
CA ILE A 15 -5.70 -17.70 5.17
C ILE A 15 -6.89 -18.64 4.94
N ARG A 16 -7.00 -19.25 3.77
CA ARG A 16 -8.07 -20.21 3.45
C ARG A 16 -8.03 -21.47 4.32
N ALA A 17 -6.84 -21.94 4.65
CA ALA A 17 -6.64 -23.10 5.53
C ALA A 17 -6.91 -22.79 7.01
N GLY A 18 -7.08 -21.51 7.38
CA GLY A 18 -7.18 -21.08 8.78
C GLY A 18 -5.86 -21.11 9.54
N GLU A 19 -4.74 -21.28 8.84
CA GLU A 19 -3.39 -21.32 9.41
C GLU A 19 -2.79 -19.91 9.61
N LEU A 20 -3.40 -18.90 8.98
CA LEU A 20 -3.05 -17.49 9.11
C LEU A 20 -4.33 -16.66 9.15
N SER A 21 -4.49 -15.84 10.17
CA SER A 21 -5.58 -14.86 10.20
C SER A 21 -5.21 -13.60 9.43
N VAL A 22 -6.21 -12.92 8.87
CA VAL A 22 -6.03 -11.60 8.24
C VAL A 22 -5.46 -10.59 9.24
N SER A 23 -5.88 -10.67 10.50
CA SER A 23 -5.38 -9.79 11.56
C SER A 23 -3.89 -9.96 11.81
N GLU A 24 -3.39 -11.20 11.86
CA GLU A 24 -1.95 -11.49 12.01
C GLU A 24 -1.17 -10.97 10.81
N LEU A 25 -1.64 -11.24 9.58
CA LEU A 25 -0.97 -10.73 8.38
C LEU A 25 -0.91 -9.19 8.37
N MET A 26 -2.00 -8.53 8.74
CA MET A 26 -2.05 -7.06 8.85
C MET A 26 -1.09 -6.54 9.92
N GLN A 27 -1.05 -7.17 11.09
CA GLN A 27 -0.15 -6.79 12.17
C GLN A 27 1.32 -6.90 11.76
N GLU A 28 1.72 -8.01 11.16
CA GLU A 28 3.08 -8.21 10.63
C GLU A 28 3.42 -7.16 9.55
N THR A 29 2.46 -6.90 8.63
CA THR A 29 2.61 -5.89 7.58
C THR A 29 2.87 -4.50 8.18
N PHE A 30 2.06 -4.06 9.16
CA PHE A 30 2.25 -2.74 9.77
C PHE A 30 3.52 -2.67 10.62
N THR A 31 3.90 -3.72 11.33
CA THR A 31 5.17 -3.80 12.04
C THR A 31 6.36 -3.64 11.09
N ARG A 32 6.30 -4.28 9.93
CA ARG A 32 7.31 -4.12 8.87
C ARG A 32 7.35 -2.69 8.33
N ILE A 33 6.18 -2.12 8.03
CA ILE A 33 6.06 -0.73 7.57
C ILE A 33 6.67 0.25 8.58
N GLU A 34 6.34 0.13 9.86
CA GLU A 34 6.87 1.00 10.93
C GLU A 34 8.40 0.94 11.01
N THR A 35 8.99 -0.23 10.75
CA THR A 35 10.44 -0.44 10.82
C THR A 35 11.18 0.06 9.59
N VAL A 36 10.62 -0.14 8.40
CA VAL A 36 11.32 0.07 7.12
C VAL A 36 10.94 1.38 6.45
N ASN A 37 9.66 1.72 6.43
CA ASN A 37 9.16 2.86 5.65
C ASN A 37 9.78 4.22 6.06
N PRO A 38 10.13 4.51 7.33
CA PRO A 38 10.83 5.75 7.69
C PRO A 38 12.19 5.90 7.00
N LYS A 39 12.83 4.81 6.59
CA LYS A 39 14.14 4.82 5.90
C LYS A 39 14.00 5.01 4.41
N VAL A 40 12.98 4.41 3.80
CA VAL A 40 12.82 4.32 2.33
C VAL A 40 11.74 5.24 1.77
N ASN A 41 10.74 5.63 2.56
CA ASN A 41 9.61 6.47 2.16
C ASN A 41 8.86 5.94 0.93
N ALA A 42 8.53 4.65 0.95
CA ALA A 42 7.82 3.97 -0.13
C ALA A 42 6.32 4.16 -0.05
N LEU A 43 5.77 4.12 1.18
CA LEU A 43 4.35 4.21 1.46
C LEU A 43 4.01 5.57 2.06
N VAL A 44 2.93 6.15 1.56
CA VAL A 44 2.38 7.45 1.97
C VAL A 44 0.87 7.28 2.26
N ASN A 45 0.27 8.21 3.00
CA ASN A 45 -1.16 8.13 3.34
C ASN A 45 -1.61 6.75 3.85
N LEU A 46 -0.88 6.21 4.83
CA LEU A 46 -1.23 4.96 5.48
C LEU A 46 -2.50 5.10 6.33
N LEU A 47 -3.22 4.00 6.48
CA LEU A 47 -4.26 3.89 7.49
C LEU A 47 -3.68 4.10 8.88
N ASN A 48 -4.45 4.74 9.74
CA ASN A 48 -4.17 4.78 11.17
C ASN A 48 -4.63 3.47 11.85
N LYS A 49 -4.30 3.29 13.13
CA LYS A 49 -4.69 2.11 13.93
C LYS A 49 -6.19 1.83 13.89
N GLU A 50 -7.02 2.86 13.97
CA GLU A 50 -8.48 2.73 13.94
C GLU A 50 -8.96 2.20 12.58
N GLY A 51 -8.43 2.74 11.48
CA GLY A 51 -8.69 2.25 10.13
C GLY A 51 -8.26 0.80 9.93
N CYS A 52 -7.11 0.41 10.48
CA CYS A 52 -6.64 -0.98 10.44
C CYS A 52 -7.57 -1.92 11.22
N ASN A 53 -7.97 -1.55 12.43
CA ASN A 53 -8.88 -2.35 13.25
C ASN A 53 -10.24 -2.50 12.56
N LYS A 54 -10.74 -1.44 11.94
CA LYS A 54 -11.97 -1.49 11.16
C LYS A 54 -11.83 -2.45 9.98
N LEU A 55 -10.74 -2.37 9.23
CA LEU A 55 -10.48 -3.29 8.13
C LEU A 55 -10.45 -4.76 8.58
N THR A 56 -9.89 -5.07 9.75
CA THR A 56 -9.78 -6.46 10.24
C THR A 56 -11.06 -6.98 10.90
N SER A 57 -11.98 -6.10 11.31
CA SER A 57 -13.25 -6.46 11.95
C SER A 57 -14.42 -6.62 10.99
N GLU A 58 -14.32 -6.11 9.76
CA GLU A 58 -15.36 -6.24 8.74
C GLU A 58 -15.33 -7.65 8.11
N ASN A 59 -16.50 -8.19 7.78
CA ASN A 59 -16.60 -9.43 7.00
C ASN A 59 -16.13 -9.16 5.57
N PHE A 60 -14.89 -9.53 5.28
CA PHE A 60 -14.33 -9.40 3.94
C PHE A 60 -14.83 -10.52 3.01
N ALA A 61 -14.83 -10.22 1.72
CA ALA A 61 -14.94 -11.24 0.69
C ALA A 61 -13.65 -12.10 0.67
N LEU A 62 -13.45 -12.91 1.73
CA LEU A 62 -12.29 -13.82 1.83
C LEU A 62 -12.21 -14.80 0.67
N GLU A 63 -13.35 -15.08 0.02
CA GLU A 63 -13.45 -15.94 -1.16
C GLU A 63 -12.85 -15.29 -2.42
N GLY A 64 -12.75 -13.95 -2.49
CA GLY A 64 -12.14 -13.26 -3.61
C GLY A 64 -10.68 -13.67 -3.83
N SER A 65 -10.19 -13.56 -5.05
CA SER A 65 -8.80 -13.93 -5.41
C SER A 65 -7.73 -13.19 -4.59
N LEU A 66 -8.05 -11.99 -4.09
CA LEU A 66 -7.19 -11.15 -3.23
C LEU A 66 -7.71 -11.06 -1.79
N GLY A 67 -8.65 -11.91 -1.40
CA GLY A 67 -9.32 -11.84 -0.10
C GLY A 67 -8.34 -11.88 1.06
N GLY A 68 -8.30 -10.79 1.84
CA GLY A 68 -7.44 -10.65 3.00
C GLY A 68 -6.02 -10.16 2.72
N ILE A 69 -5.63 -9.94 1.45
CA ILE A 69 -4.27 -9.50 1.09
C ILE A 69 -4.15 -7.98 1.24
N PRO A 70 -3.18 -7.48 2.06
CA PRO A 70 -2.88 -6.06 2.18
C PRO A 70 -2.34 -5.49 0.86
N MET A 71 -2.84 -4.32 0.45
CA MET A 71 -2.41 -3.69 -0.78
C MET A 71 -2.32 -2.17 -0.63
N ALA A 72 -1.28 -1.57 -1.21
CA ALA A 72 -1.15 -0.12 -1.34
C ALA A 72 -1.26 0.30 -2.80
N ILE A 73 -2.00 1.38 -3.07
CA ILE A 73 -2.30 1.87 -4.41
C ILE A 73 -1.48 3.12 -4.71
N LYS A 74 -0.92 3.21 -5.90
CA LYS A 74 -0.14 4.39 -6.33
C LYS A 74 -0.95 5.67 -6.14
N ASP A 75 -0.31 6.73 -5.62
CA ASP A 75 -0.98 7.99 -5.29
C ASP A 75 -1.40 8.83 -6.52
N LEU A 76 -1.72 8.16 -7.61
CA LEU A 76 -2.38 8.70 -8.81
C LEU A 76 -3.81 8.20 -8.95
N ALA A 77 -4.13 7.02 -8.40
CA ALA A 77 -5.46 6.45 -8.50
C ALA A 77 -6.27 6.70 -7.22
N ASN A 78 -7.55 7.02 -7.38
CA ASN A 78 -8.45 7.25 -6.29
C ASN A 78 -8.80 5.94 -5.56
N VAL A 79 -8.63 5.97 -4.24
CA VAL A 79 -9.13 4.95 -3.31
C VAL A 79 -10.09 5.65 -2.37
N LYS A 80 -11.35 5.29 -2.37
CA LYS A 80 -12.39 5.92 -1.53
C LYS A 80 -11.94 6.00 -0.07
N GLY A 81 -12.01 7.20 0.51
CA GLY A 81 -11.61 7.48 1.88
C GLY A 81 -10.13 7.80 2.09
N PHE A 82 -9.27 7.60 1.09
CA PHE A 82 -7.85 7.96 1.16
C PHE A 82 -7.58 9.32 0.51
N LYS A 83 -6.58 10.02 1.03
CA LYS A 83 -6.02 11.17 0.31
C LYS A 83 -5.42 10.68 -1.02
N THR A 84 -5.66 11.42 -2.10
CA THR A 84 -5.04 11.21 -3.40
C THR A 84 -4.48 12.55 -3.86
N THR A 85 -3.18 12.76 -3.60
CA THR A 85 -2.54 14.06 -3.82
C THR A 85 -1.86 14.16 -5.18
N GLU A 86 -1.66 13.04 -5.85
CA GLU A 86 -0.84 12.93 -7.08
C GLU A 86 0.58 13.49 -6.88
N GLY A 87 1.07 13.52 -5.63
CA GLY A 87 2.35 14.10 -5.26
C GLY A 87 2.41 15.62 -5.39
N SER A 88 1.26 16.30 -5.60
CA SER A 88 1.20 17.76 -5.81
C SER A 88 0.59 18.49 -4.62
N PRO A 89 1.17 19.64 -4.21
CA PRO A 89 0.58 20.52 -3.21
C PRO A 89 -0.83 21.01 -3.57
N LEU A 90 -1.16 21.07 -4.86
CA LEU A 90 -2.48 21.47 -5.35
C LEU A 90 -3.60 20.55 -4.83
N TYR A 91 -3.29 19.29 -4.53
CA TYR A 91 -4.27 18.27 -4.10
C TYR A 91 -4.06 17.80 -2.67
N LEU A 92 -3.31 18.53 -1.86
CA LEU A 92 -2.92 18.12 -0.51
C LEU A 92 -4.11 17.73 0.40
N GLY A 93 -5.25 18.41 0.24
CA GLY A 93 -6.46 18.16 1.03
C GLY A 93 -7.47 17.23 0.35
N ARG A 94 -7.20 16.74 -0.86
CA ARG A 94 -8.16 15.96 -1.64
C ARG A 94 -8.31 14.55 -1.09
N VAL A 95 -9.50 14.23 -0.56
CA VAL A 95 -9.89 12.87 -0.18
C VAL A 95 -10.81 12.31 -1.26
N ALA A 96 -10.47 11.14 -1.79
CA ALA A 96 -11.25 10.49 -2.83
C ALA A 96 -12.63 10.06 -2.31
N GLN A 97 -13.70 10.45 -3.02
CA GLN A 97 -15.09 10.13 -2.67
C GLN A 97 -15.53 8.78 -3.26
N GLN A 98 -14.81 8.28 -4.25
CA GLN A 98 -15.08 7.02 -4.92
C GLN A 98 -13.78 6.33 -5.35
N ASP A 99 -13.84 5.05 -5.58
CA ASP A 99 -12.74 4.27 -6.15
C ASP A 99 -12.66 4.53 -7.67
N ASP A 100 -11.46 4.58 -8.22
CA ASP A 100 -11.27 4.40 -9.65
C ASP A 100 -11.62 2.97 -10.06
N GLN A 101 -11.97 2.77 -11.33
CA GLN A 101 -12.47 1.46 -11.81
C GLN A 101 -11.53 0.29 -11.49
N MET A 102 -10.22 0.47 -11.64
CA MET A 102 -9.23 -0.55 -11.27
C MET A 102 -9.29 -0.86 -9.77
N VAL A 103 -9.34 0.17 -8.94
CA VAL A 103 -9.39 0.04 -7.47
C VAL A 103 -10.67 -0.65 -7.02
N ALA A 104 -11.82 -0.29 -7.62
CA ALA A 104 -13.09 -0.96 -7.35
C ALA A 104 -13.05 -2.47 -7.67
N ARG A 105 -12.38 -2.86 -8.76
CA ARG A 105 -12.18 -4.28 -9.12
C ARG A 105 -11.28 -5.01 -8.11
N LEU A 106 -10.20 -4.38 -7.67
CA LEU A 106 -9.31 -4.95 -6.65
C LEU A 106 -10.04 -5.11 -5.30
N ARG A 107 -10.85 -4.11 -4.92
CA ARG A 107 -11.70 -4.20 -3.72
C ARG A 107 -12.72 -5.33 -3.82
N ALA A 108 -13.39 -5.47 -4.96
CA ALA A 108 -14.34 -6.56 -5.20
C ALA A 108 -13.65 -7.93 -5.18
N ALA A 109 -12.37 -8.02 -5.55
CA ALA A 109 -11.56 -9.21 -5.42
C ALA A 109 -11.09 -9.49 -3.96
N GLY A 110 -11.42 -8.62 -3.00
CA GLY A 110 -11.15 -8.79 -1.58
C GLY A 110 -9.84 -8.17 -1.08
N ALA A 111 -9.15 -7.35 -1.88
CA ALA A 111 -7.94 -6.65 -1.47
C ALA A 111 -8.22 -5.67 -0.32
N LEU A 112 -7.32 -5.59 0.65
CA LEU A 112 -7.38 -4.69 1.79
C LEU A 112 -6.45 -3.49 1.57
N PHE A 113 -7.02 -2.32 1.31
CA PHE A 113 -6.20 -1.14 1.05
C PHE A 113 -5.67 -0.55 2.35
N ILE A 114 -4.33 -0.56 2.50
CA ILE A 114 -3.63 -0.11 3.70
C ILE A 114 -3.00 1.28 3.56
N GLY A 115 -2.91 1.81 2.34
CA GLY A 115 -2.29 3.11 2.07
C GLY A 115 -2.07 3.36 0.59
N LYS A 116 -1.25 4.39 0.34
CA LYS A 116 -0.85 4.79 -1.01
C LYS A 116 0.66 4.59 -1.18
N THR A 117 1.13 4.25 -2.39
CA THR A 117 2.55 4.24 -2.70
C THR A 117 2.99 5.57 -3.32
N ASN A 118 4.21 6.00 -2.99
CA ASN A 118 4.76 7.27 -3.46
C ASN A 118 4.97 7.28 -4.99
N THR A 119 4.89 8.48 -5.58
CA THR A 119 4.93 8.73 -7.03
C THR A 119 5.66 10.06 -7.29
N PRO A 120 6.23 10.33 -8.48
CA PRO A 120 6.53 11.71 -8.87
C PRO A 120 5.24 12.53 -9.02
N GLU A 121 5.36 13.86 -8.92
CA GLU A 121 4.23 14.78 -9.08
C GLU A 121 3.52 14.52 -10.42
N PHE A 122 2.20 14.34 -10.37
CA PHE A 122 1.32 13.97 -11.51
C PHE A 122 1.76 12.69 -12.26
N GLY A 123 2.61 11.87 -11.66
CA GLY A 123 3.17 10.70 -12.33
C GLY A 123 4.25 11.03 -13.37
N LEU A 124 4.64 12.29 -13.51
CA LEU A 124 5.58 12.77 -14.51
C LEU A 124 7.02 12.64 -14.02
N GLY A 125 7.81 11.85 -14.72
CA GLY A 125 9.24 11.68 -14.45
C GLY A 125 9.63 10.24 -14.12
N SER A 126 10.94 9.96 -14.24
CA SER A 126 11.55 8.64 -14.07
C SER A 126 12.09 8.38 -12.66
N ASN A 127 11.90 9.31 -11.73
CA ASN A 127 12.32 9.19 -10.34
C ASN A 127 11.16 9.51 -9.41
N THR A 128 11.02 8.71 -8.34
CA THR A 128 9.93 8.84 -7.38
C THR A 128 10.30 9.85 -6.30
N PHE A 129 9.99 11.11 -6.57
CA PHE A 129 10.03 12.19 -5.59
C PHE A 129 8.97 13.25 -5.92
N ASN A 130 8.49 13.96 -4.93
CA ASN A 130 7.53 15.03 -5.09
C ASN A 130 7.60 16.02 -3.91
N PRO A 131 7.04 17.24 -4.05
CA PRO A 131 7.09 18.25 -3.00
C PRO A 131 6.22 17.96 -1.78
N VAL A 132 5.28 17.00 -1.86
CA VAL A 132 4.38 16.65 -0.76
C VAL A 132 5.02 15.66 0.21
N TYR A 133 5.60 14.58 -0.31
CA TYR A 133 6.11 13.46 0.50
C TYR A 133 7.63 13.29 0.43
N GLY A 134 8.29 14.02 -0.46
CA GLY A 134 9.72 13.85 -0.68
C GLY A 134 10.05 12.63 -1.55
N LYS A 135 11.29 12.16 -1.44
CA LYS A 135 11.83 11.08 -2.29
C LYS A 135 11.67 9.70 -1.67
N THR A 136 11.40 8.72 -2.51
CA THR A 136 11.55 7.31 -2.18
C THR A 136 12.99 6.88 -2.47
N LYS A 137 13.63 6.23 -1.51
CA LYS A 137 15.02 5.80 -1.58
C LYS A 137 15.12 4.35 -2.05
N ASN A 138 16.26 4.03 -2.68
CA ASN A 138 16.58 2.66 -3.02
C ASN A 138 16.85 1.85 -1.73
N PRO A 139 16.17 0.71 -1.49
CA PRO A 139 16.32 -0.05 -0.25
C PRO A 139 17.70 -0.72 -0.10
N TYR A 140 18.40 -0.94 -1.21
CA TYR A 140 19.74 -1.53 -1.23
C TYR A 140 20.86 -0.50 -1.07
N ASP A 141 20.57 0.79 -1.36
CA ASP A 141 21.48 1.91 -1.17
C ASP A 141 20.69 3.20 -0.90
N LEU A 142 20.50 3.53 0.37
CA LEU A 142 19.67 4.66 0.81
C LEU A 142 20.18 6.04 0.35
N SER A 143 21.39 6.12 -0.20
CA SER A 143 21.91 7.35 -0.80
C SER A 143 21.32 7.63 -2.19
N LYS A 144 20.79 6.61 -2.85
CA LYS A 144 20.27 6.65 -4.22
C LYS A 144 18.76 6.73 -4.28
N THR A 145 18.24 7.22 -5.42
CA THR A 145 16.83 7.13 -5.77
C THR A 145 16.48 5.70 -6.20
N CYS A 146 15.23 5.31 -5.99
CA CYS A 146 14.74 4.01 -6.43
C CYS A 146 14.29 3.98 -7.92
N GLY A 147 14.42 5.10 -8.64
CA GLY A 147 13.80 5.22 -9.96
C GLY A 147 12.29 5.47 -9.87
N GLY A 148 11.58 5.26 -10.95
CA GLY A 148 10.12 5.52 -11.02
C GLY A 148 9.54 5.30 -12.43
N SER A 149 8.33 5.73 -12.62
CA SER A 149 7.40 6.52 -11.79
C SER A 149 6.73 5.72 -10.64
N SER A 150 6.79 4.40 -10.63
CA SER A 150 6.18 3.53 -9.61
C SER A 150 7.19 3.05 -8.55
N GLY A 151 8.18 3.89 -8.22
CA GLY A 151 9.26 3.51 -7.29
C GLY A 151 8.75 3.20 -5.89
N GLY A 152 7.72 3.90 -5.38
CA GLY A 152 7.11 3.58 -4.11
C GLY A 152 6.57 2.14 -4.06
N ALA A 153 5.88 1.70 -5.12
CA ALA A 153 5.38 0.32 -5.21
C ALA A 153 6.51 -0.70 -5.30
N ALA A 154 7.53 -0.43 -6.16
CA ALA A 154 8.67 -1.32 -6.30
C ALA A 154 9.44 -1.51 -4.98
N VAL A 155 9.67 -0.41 -4.24
CA VAL A 155 10.37 -0.46 -2.94
C VAL A 155 9.53 -1.15 -1.89
N ALA A 156 8.21 -0.90 -1.83
CA ALA A 156 7.33 -1.58 -0.89
C ALA A 156 7.31 -3.10 -1.09
N LEU A 157 7.42 -3.58 -2.35
CA LEU A 157 7.51 -5.01 -2.64
C LEU A 157 8.90 -5.61 -2.37
N ALA A 158 9.96 -4.79 -2.39
CA ALA A 158 11.33 -5.23 -2.16
C ALA A 158 11.74 -5.24 -0.68
N THR A 159 10.88 -4.75 0.21
CA THR A 159 11.18 -4.55 1.63
C THR A 159 10.14 -5.16 2.54
#